data_bcc216b0697569a6d9abf06f15e1f1e0
#
_entry.id   bcc216b0697569a6d9abf06f15e1f1e0
#
_cell.length_a   1.000
_cell.length_b   1.000
_cell.length_c   1.000
_cell.angle_alpha   90.00
_cell.angle_beta   90.00
_cell.angle_gamma   90.00
#
_symmetry.space_group_name_H-M   'P 1'
#
loop_
_entity.id
_entity.type
_entity.pdbx_description
1 polymer ?
#
loop_
_entity_poly.entity_id
_entity_poly.type
_entity_poly.pdbx_seq_one_letter_code
_entity_poly.pdbx_strand_id
1 'polypeptide(L)'
;MKYKIYFDESKKIDCKTKYSYYGAISIEETELDKIESQIEQILDKLNRPSELHFVDYRPSDIKKYFQVFNYFLSCSNIKINIYRLNNEHFFQLGKTLKFSETELRKYFYVKIPERLFYGLVRDDKQIDGLD
;
A
#
# COMPACT_ATOMS: atom_id res chain seq x y z
N MET A 1 12.67 -12.99 -12.03
CA MET A 1 12.65 -12.36 -10.70
C MET A 1 11.29 -12.53 -10.05
N LYS A 2 11.27 -12.91 -8.80
CA LYS A 2 10.03 -13.04 -8.04
C LYS A 2 9.90 -11.88 -7.06
N TYR A 3 8.69 -11.36 -6.93
CA TYR A 3 8.36 -10.27 -6.02
C TYR A 3 7.26 -10.71 -5.06
N LYS A 4 7.38 -10.28 -3.83
CA LYS A 4 6.28 -10.29 -2.87
C LYS A 4 5.60 -8.92 -2.93
N ILE A 5 4.29 -8.92 -3.11
CA ILE A 5 3.51 -7.69 -3.15
C ILE A 5 2.58 -7.65 -1.95
N TYR A 6 2.66 -6.58 -1.18
CA TYR A 6 1.76 -6.28 -0.07
C TYR A 6 0.82 -5.17 -0.51
N PHE A 7 -0.44 -5.33 -0.24
CA PHE A 7 -1.49 -4.37 -0.58
C PHE A 7 -2.35 -4.08 0.64
N ASP A 8 -2.68 -2.82 0.82
CA ASP A 8 -3.58 -2.41 1.89
C ASP A 8 -4.41 -1.20 1.45
N GLU A 9 -5.54 -1.01 2.11
CA GLU A 9 -6.43 0.11 1.87
C GLU A 9 -6.71 0.87 3.16
N SER A 10 -6.86 2.18 3.06
CA SER A 10 -7.28 3.04 4.15
C SER A 10 -8.54 3.78 3.73
N LYS A 11 -9.59 3.62 4.51
CA LYS A 11 -10.92 4.16 4.25
C LYS A 11 -11.62 3.47 3.07
N LYS A 12 -12.75 2.86 3.35
CA LYS A 12 -13.59 2.28 2.29
C LYS A 12 -14.13 3.37 1.37
N ILE A 13 -14.42 2.99 0.13
CA ILE A 13 -15.13 3.86 -0.81
C ILE A 13 -16.54 4.10 -0.28
N ASP A 14 -16.81 5.30 0.21
CA ASP A 14 -18.13 5.71 0.65
C ASP A 14 -18.34 7.23 0.47
N CYS A 15 -19.57 7.69 0.66
CA CYS A 15 -19.90 9.11 0.52
C CYS A 15 -19.53 9.96 1.75
N LYS A 16 -19.08 9.35 2.82
CA LYS A 16 -18.77 10.05 4.08
C LYS A 16 -17.34 10.57 4.15
N THR A 17 -16.44 9.98 3.39
CA THR A 17 -15.03 10.39 3.35
C THR A 17 -14.69 11.00 2.00
N LYS A 18 -13.86 12.05 2.03
CA LYS A 18 -13.44 12.73 0.79
C LYS A 18 -12.49 11.88 -0.03
N TYR A 19 -11.54 11.24 0.61
CA TYR A 19 -10.52 10.43 -0.05
C TYR A 19 -10.42 9.04 0.54
N SER A 20 -10.17 8.07 -0.33
CA SER A 20 -9.75 6.72 0.04
C SER A 20 -8.36 6.48 -0.52
N TYR A 21 -7.52 5.76 0.23
CA TYR A 21 -6.13 5.51 -0.14
C TYR A 21 -5.88 4.03 -0.29
N TYR A 22 -5.09 3.70 -1.30
CA TYR A 22 -4.67 2.33 -1.59
C TYR A 22 -3.17 2.33 -1.77
N GLY A 23 -2.50 1.40 -1.12
CA GLY A 23 -1.06 1.29 -1.19
C GLY A 23 -0.62 -0.11 -1.55
N ALA A 24 0.45 -0.20 -2.31
CA ALA A 24 1.09 -1.46 -2.62
C ALA A 24 2.60 -1.30 -2.52
N ILE A 25 3.25 -2.33 -1.98
CA ILE A 25 4.70 -2.40 -1.85
C ILE A 25 5.16 -3.70 -2.49
N SER A 26 6.16 -3.63 -3.36
CA SER A 26 6.82 -4.81 -3.90
C SER A 26 8.23 -4.94 -3.34
N ILE A 27 8.59 -6.17 -2.97
CA ILE A 27 9.90 -6.53 -2.44
C ILE A 27 10.38 -7.74 -3.21
N GLU A 28 11.64 -7.74 -3.68
CA GLU A 28 12.24 -8.94 -4.25
C GLU A 28 12.25 -10.05 -3.21
N GLU A 29 11.78 -11.24 -3.60
CA GLU A 29 11.66 -12.37 -2.68
C GLU A 29 12.99 -12.73 -2.02
N THR A 30 14.10 -12.58 -2.73
CA THR A 30 15.44 -12.85 -2.22
C THR A 30 15.88 -11.90 -1.11
N GLU A 31 15.29 -10.71 -1.04
CA GLU A 31 15.61 -9.67 -0.05
C GLU A 31 14.63 -9.62 1.11
N LEU A 32 13.55 -10.37 1.02
CA LEU A 32 12.44 -10.31 1.99
C LEU A 32 12.89 -10.60 3.41
N ASP A 33 13.62 -11.69 3.63
CA ASP A 33 14.07 -12.10 4.97
C ASP A 33 14.97 -11.04 5.61
N LYS A 34 15.85 -10.44 4.82
CA LYS A 34 16.74 -9.36 5.27
C LYS A 34 15.94 -8.14 5.70
N ILE A 35 14.96 -7.75 4.91
CA ILE A 35 14.13 -6.58 5.18
C ILE A 35 13.27 -6.80 6.42
N GLU A 36 12.63 -7.94 6.54
CA GLU A 36 11.84 -8.29 7.73
C GLU A 36 12.70 -8.29 8.99
N SER A 37 13.88 -8.89 8.92
CA SER A 37 14.83 -8.92 10.04
C SER A 37 15.26 -7.52 10.47
N GLN A 38 15.53 -6.62 9.53
CA GLN A 38 15.93 -5.24 9.83
C GLN A 38 14.79 -4.45 10.49
N ILE A 39 13.56 -4.64 10.02
CA ILE A 39 12.39 -3.99 10.63
C ILE A 39 12.20 -4.49 12.06
N GLU A 40 12.27 -5.79 12.28
CA GLU A 40 12.18 -6.38 13.62
C GLU A 40 13.24 -5.79 14.56
N GLN A 41 14.49 -5.67 14.10
CA GLN A 41 15.55 -5.07 14.89
C GLN A 41 15.26 -3.61 15.26
N ILE A 42 14.72 -2.81 14.33
CA ILE A 42 14.34 -1.44 14.60
C ILE A 42 13.25 -1.37 15.67
N LEU A 43 12.23 -2.20 15.55
CA LEU A 43 11.12 -2.25 16.50
C LEU A 43 11.57 -2.72 17.88
N ASP A 44 12.44 -3.71 17.95
CA ASP A 44 12.98 -4.23 19.22
C ASP A 44 13.83 -3.18 19.95
N LYS A 45 14.68 -2.44 19.23
CA LYS A 45 15.47 -1.35 19.82
C LYS A 45 14.62 -0.26 20.43
N LEU A 46 13.43 -0.06 19.91
CA LEU A 46 12.49 0.95 20.40
C LEU A 46 11.53 0.40 21.45
N ASN A 47 11.67 -0.88 21.86
CA ASN A 47 10.75 -1.58 22.75
C ASN A 47 9.28 -1.50 22.28
N ARG A 48 9.09 -1.52 20.97
CA ARG A 48 7.77 -1.38 20.32
C ARG A 48 7.60 -2.45 19.22
N PRO A 49 7.53 -3.75 19.59
CA PRO A 49 7.47 -4.84 18.59
C PRO A 49 6.12 -4.95 17.85
N SER A 50 5.17 -4.09 18.17
CA SER A 50 3.84 -4.13 17.60
C SER A 50 3.79 -3.56 16.18
N GLU A 51 2.79 -3.98 15.43
CA GLU A 51 2.46 -3.46 14.11
C GLU A 51 2.28 -1.94 14.12
N LEU A 52 2.66 -1.29 13.02
CA LEU A 52 2.54 0.16 12.86
C LEU A 52 1.14 0.54 12.37
N HIS A 53 0.32 1.10 13.26
CA HIS A 53 -0.97 1.66 12.89
C HIS A 53 -1.02 3.16 13.18
N PHE A 54 -1.39 3.95 12.19
CA PHE A 54 -1.48 5.39 12.36
C PHE A 54 -2.52 5.79 13.41
N VAL A 55 -3.60 5.03 13.53
CA VAL A 55 -4.67 5.25 14.53
C VAL A 55 -4.12 5.15 15.96
N ASP A 56 -3.13 4.30 16.18
CA ASP A 56 -2.49 4.09 17.48
C ASP A 56 -1.28 5.00 17.70
N TYR A 57 -1.00 5.91 16.75
CA TYR A 57 0.14 6.80 16.82
C TYR A 57 0.02 7.76 18.01
N ARG A 58 1.13 7.87 18.75
CA ARG A 58 1.32 8.87 19.81
C ARG A 58 2.59 9.68 19.51
N PRO A 59 2.69 10.91 19.96
CA PRO A 59 3.92 11.70 19.74
C PRO A 59 5.20 11.01 20.19
N SER A 60 5.13 10.15 21.21
CA SER A 60 6.26 9.34 21.67
C SER A 60 6.71 8.28 20.67
N ASP A 61 5.88 7.94 19.68
CA ASP A 61 6.17 6.92 18.68
C ASP A 61 6.87 7.48 17.43
N ILE A 62 7.12 8.79 17.36
CA ILE A 62 7.68 9.43 16.16
C ILE A 62 9.01 8.81 15.71
N LYS A 63 9.86 8.44 16.65
CA LYS A 63 11.15 7.79 16.34
C LYS A 63 10.96 6.45 15.65
N LYS A 64 9.99 5.65 16.11
CA LYS A 64 9.65 4.35 15.54
C LYS A 64 9.24 4.49 14.08
N TYR A 65 8.26 5.37 13.81
CA TYR A 65 7.77 5.59 12.45
C TYR A 65 8.87 6.16 11.56
N PHE A 66 9.61 7.15 12.05
CA PHE A 66 10.68 7.79 11.31
C PHE A 66 11.78 6.80 10.92
N GLN A 67 12.22 5.94 11.83
CA GLN A 67 13.27 4.96 11.55
C GLN A 67 12.82 3.91 10.55
N VAL A 68 11.58 3.41 10.67
CA VAL A 68 11.03 2.44 9.72
C VAL A 68 10.90 3.07 8.33
N PHE A 69 10.34 4.27 8.22
CA PHE A 69 10.22 4.96 6.94
C PHE A 69 11.59 5.26 6.31
N ASN A 70 12.55 5.75 7.08
CA ASN A 70 13.90 5.98 6.58
C ASN A 70 14.54 4.69 6.04
N TYR A 71 14.34 3.58 6.73
CA TYR A 71 14.83 2.30 6.27
C TYR A 71 14.20 1.93 4.93
N PHE A 72 12.88 2.01 4.81
CA PHE A 72 12.19 1.73 3.54
C PHE A 72 12.65 2.62 2.40
N LEU A 73 12.79 3.92 2.65
CA LEU A 73 13.23 4.87 1.63
C LEU A 73 14.69 4.66 1.20
N SER A 74 15.51 4.05 2.06
CA SER A 74 16.90 3.73 1.74
C SER A 74 17.07 2.43 0.95
N CYS A 75 16.05 1.58 0.90
CA CYS A 75 16.10 0.30 0.20
C CYS A 75 15.82 0.48 -1.29
N SER A 76 16.80 0.15 -2.14
CA SER A 76 16.65 0.24 -3.61
C SER A 76 15.76 -0.86 -4.21
N ASN A 77 15.57 -1.97 -3.49
CA ASN A 77 14.79 -3.14 -3.91
C ASN A 77 13.35 -3.15 -3.38
N ILE A 78 12.92 -2.04 -2.78
CA ILE A 78 11.53 -1.81 -2.41
C ILE A 78 10.94 -0.77 -3.34
N LYS A 79 9.80 -1.10 -3.94
CA LYS A 79 9.01 -0.15 -4.72
C LYS A 79 7.68 0.09 -4.02
N ILE A 80 7.26 1.34 -3.98
CA ILE A 80 6.01 1.75 -3.32
C ILE A 80 5.15 2.49 -4.34
N ASN A 81 3.88 2.13 -4.38
CA ASN A 81 2.89 2.82 -5.20
C ASN A 81 1.66 3.13 -4.36
N ILE A 82 1.19 4.37 -4.42
CA ILE A 82 0.04 4.82 -3.65
C ILE A 82 -0.96 5.47 -4.61
N TYR A 83 -2.22 5.09 -4.48
CA TYR A 83 -3.33 5.65 -5.21
C TYR A 83 -4.31 6.34 -4.25
N ARG A 84 -4.69 7.58 -4.57
CA ARG A 84 -5.69 8.34 -3.83
C ARG A 84 -6.96 8.46 -4.68
N LEU A 85 -8.07 7.96 -4.17
CA LEU A 85 -9.36 8.07 -4.83
C LEU A 85 -10.16 9.22 -4.21
N ASN A 86 -10.65 10.13 -5.07
CA ASN A 86 -11.62 11.12 -4.66
C ASN A 86 -13.02 10.51 -4.74
N ASN A 87 -13.66 10.31 -3.60
CA ASN A 87 -14.95 9.63 -3.54
C ASN A 87 -16.08 10.42 -4.20
N GLU A 88 -16.05 11.73 -4.16
CA GLU A 88 -17.02 12.55 -4.86
C GLU A 88 -16.98 12.33 -6.38
N HIS A 89 -15.77 12.35 -6.95
CA HIS A 89 -15.57 12.06 -8.37
C HIS A 89 -15.98 10.61 -8.72
N PHE A 90 -15.72 9.67 -7.83
CA PHE A 90 -16.12 8.28 -7.99
C PHE A 90 -17.64 8.14 -8.16
N PHE A 91 -18.42 8.76 -7.27
CA PHE A 91 -19.87 8.70 -7.34
C PHE A 91 -20.45 9.48 -8.53
N GLN A 92 -19.84 10.59 -8.91
CA GLN A 92 -20.21 11.33 -10.12
C GLN A 92 -19.99 10.49 -11.38
N LEU A 93 -18.86 9.80 -11.45
CA LEU A 93 -18.57 8.88 -12.57
C LEU A 93 -19.61 7.77 -12.67
N GLY A 94 -20.00 7.20 -11.53
CA GLY A 94 -21.06 6.19 -11.48
C GLY A 94 -22.39 6.68 -12.07
N LYS A 95 -22.78 7.90 -11.73
CA LYS A 95 -24.00 8.52 -12.30
C LYS A 95 -23.88 8.75 -13.80
N THR A 96 -22.73 9.23 -14.26
CA THR A 96 -22.47 9.47 -15.69
C THR A 96 -22.51 8.17 -16.51
N LEU A 97 -21.92 7.10 -15.98
CA LEU A 97 -21.87 5.80 -16.64
C LEU A 97 -23.13 4.94 -16.41
N LYS A 98 -24.07 5.42 -15.61
CA LYS A 98 -25.28 4.69 -15.21
C LYS A 98 -24.99 3.35 -14.52
N PHE A 99 -23.89 3.26 -13.78
CA PHE A 99 -23.58 2.13 -12.92
C PHE A 99 -24.18 2.34 -11.54
N SER A 100 -24.66 1.26 -10.92
CA SER A 100 -24.99 1.28 -9.49
C SER A 100 -23.69 1.44 -8.66
N GLU A 101 -23.84 1.93 -7.43
CA GLU A 101 -22.68 2.04 -6.51
C GLU A 101 -21.99 0.68 -6.31
N THR A 102 -22.79 -0.40 -6.20
CA THR A 102 -22.26 -1.76 -6.01
C THR A 102 -21.44 -2.21 -7.20
N GLU A 103 -21.94 -2.00 -8.43
CA GLU A 103 -21.22 -2.35 -9.66
C GLU A 103 -19.93 -1.57 -9.80
N LEU A 104 -19.99 -0.27 -9.52
CA LEU A 104 -18.82 0.62 -9.60
C LEU A 104 -17.74 0.24 -8.58
N ARG A 105 -18.14 -0.07 -7.33
CA ARG A 105 -17.22 -0.55 -6.29
C ARG A 105 -16.55 -1.85 -6.71
N LYS A 106 -17.30 -2.82 -7.21
CA LYS A 106 -16.73 -4.08 -7.69
C LYS A 106 -15.70 -3.86 -8.78
N TYR A 107 -15.98 -2.99 -9.72
CA TYR A 107 -15.04 -2.64 -10.78
C TYR A 107 -13.75 -2.06 -10.24
N PHE A 108 -13.83 -1.08 -9.33
CA PHE A 108 -12.67 -0.42 -8.76
C PHE A 108 -11.86 -1.32 -7.83
N TYR A 109 -12.51 -2.22 -7.08
CA TYR A 109 -11.80 -3.21 -6.24
C TYR A 109 -10.96 -4.19 -7.06
N VAL A 110 -11.25 -4.36 -8.34
CA VAL A 110 -10.42 -5.14 -9.26
C VAL A 110 -9.36 -4.23 -9.91
N LYS A 111 -9.77 -3.07 -10.41
CA LYS A 111 -8.91 -2.19 -11.20
C LYS A 111 -7.84 -1.46 -10.40
N ILE A 112 -8.12 -1.07 -9.16
CA ILE A 112 -7.14 -0.37 -8.33
C ILE A 112 -5.94 -1.27 -8.01
N PRO A 113 -6.10 -2.47 -7.45
CA PRO A 113 -4.97 -3.38 -7.26
C PRO A 113 -4.23 -3.69 -8.56
N GLU A 114 -4.94 -3.96 -9.64
CA GLU A 114 -4.34 -4.24 -10.95
C GLU A 114 -3.41 -3.10 -11.40
N ARG A 115 -3.87 -1.86 -11.30
CA ARG A 115 -3.07 -0.68 -11.67
C ARG A 115 -1.89 -0.45 -10.75
N LEU A 116 -2.07 -0.64 -9.45
CA LEU A 116 -1.00 -0.52 -8.48
C LEU A 116 0.10 -1.55 -8.71
N PHE A 117 -0.29 -2.81 -8.93
CA PHE A 117 0.65 -3.90 -9.17
C PHE A 117 1.40 -3.70 -10.49
N TYR A 118 0.69 -3.33 -11.52
CA TYR A 118 1.32 -2.99 -12.79
C TYR A 118 2.36 -1.88 -12.65
N GLY A 119 2.05 -0.82 -11.93
CA GLY A 119 2.98 0.27 -11.69
C GLY A 119 4.25 -0.14 -10.94
N LEU A 120 4.16 -1.18 -10.09
CA LEU A 120 5.31 -1.71 -9.35
C LEU A 120 6.25 -2.55 -10.22
N VAL A 121 5.73 -3.24 -11.24
CA VAL A 121 6.48 -4.26 -11.99
C VAL A 121 6.67 -3.93 -13.47
N ARG A 122 6.10 -2.85 -13.97
CA ARG A 122 6.11 -2.50 -15.42
C ARG A 122 7.50 -2.34 -16.03
N ASP A 123 8.48 -1.98 -15.22
CA ASP A 123 9.86 -1.75 -15.69
C ASP A 123 10.70 -3.03 -15.68
N ASP A 124 10.16 -4.12 -15.18
CA ASP A 124 10.85 -5.40 -15.09
C ASP A 124 10.64 -6.19 -16.39
N LYS A 125 11.73 -6.59 -17.01
CA LYS A 125 11.70 -7.30 -18.32
C LYS A 125 11.30 -8.76 -18.19
N GLN A 126 11.41 -9.36 -17.02
CA GLN A 126 11.04 -10.74 -16.74
C GLN A 126 10.28 -10.83 -15.42
N ILE A 127 9.01 -11.14 -15.50
CA ILE A 127 8.15 -11.35 -14.34
C ILE A 127 7.69 -12.81 -14.38
N ASP A 128 8.14 -13.60 -13.41
CA ASP A 128 7.81 -15.03 -13.34
C ASP A 128 6.48 -15.32 -12.61
N GLY A 129 5.83 -14.30 -12.10
CA GLY A 129 4.52 -14.42 -11.47
C GLY A 129 4.22 -13.26 -10.54
N LEU A 130 2.93 -12.93 -10.45
CA LEU A 130 2.35 -12.04 -9.45
C LEU A 130 1.62 -12.92 -8.44
N ASP A 131 2.14 -12.98 -7.24
CA ASP A 131 1.45 -13.66 -6.13
C ASP A 131 0.58 -12.67 -5.35
#